data_a783e40e9fefc78a94f1ee91875e091b
#
_entry.id   a783e40e9fefc78a94f1ee91875e091b
#
_cell.length_a   1.000
_cell.length_b   1.000
_cell.length_c   1.000
_cell.angle_alpha   90.00
_cell.angle_beta   90.00
_cell.angle_gamma   90.00
#
_symmetry.space_group_name_H-M   'P 1'
#
loop_
_entity.id
_entity.type
_entity.pdbx_description
1 polymer ?
#
loop_
_entity_poly.entity_id
_entity_poly.type
_entity_poly.pdbx_seq_one_letter_code
_entity_poly.pdbx_strand_id
1 'polypeptide(L)'
;ESIPVAGTNDQIDVVYSVEEQPSGSIGASVGYAQGTGLIIGANLSENNFLGTGKQVGIGINRSTYQSSLNFNYSEPYFTVDGVSVGYSLFARETDYDEINVASFSTNTFGASVNWGYPISEIQRIGFGLGYENLDLEIGAFASKEISDFVAANGSKFDVYNANINWVKSTLNRGVFATRGTSQRIGIDLALPGSGLEYYKMTYSGQHLRKLYRGLTLKLRTDLGYGESYGDTTQMPFFKNFYGGGFGSVRGFKRNTLGPQDTPCTQSTPPCSTAFVDDPDPIGGNVQIEFGAEVIFPLPFIKIS
;
A
#
# COMPACT_ATOMS: atom_id res chain seq x y z
N GLU A 1 37.29 -0.75 17.36
CA GLU A 1 38.74 -0.76 17.28
C GLU A 1 39.23 -2.19 17.42
N SER A 2 40.23 -2.61 16.63
CA SER A 2 40.83 -3.93 16.73
C SER A 2 42.23 -3.82 17.37
N ILE A 3 42.45 -4.55 18.47
CA ILE A 3 43.68 -4.51 19.24
C ILE A 3 44.29 -5.91 19.21
N PRO A 4 45.54 -6.10 18.72
CA PRO A 4 46.21 -7.39 18.78
C PRO A 4 46.38 -7.88 20.21
N VAL A 5 46.06 -9.15 20.48
CA VAL A 5 46.24 -9.74 21.80
C VAL A 5 47.71 -10.02 22.00
N ALA A 6 48.28 -9.45 23.10
CA ALA A 6 49.69 -9.60 23.41
C ALA A 6 50.07 -11.07 23.64
N GLY A 7 51.09 -11.57 22.92
CA GLY A 7 51.55 -12.94 23.01
C GLY A 7 50.88 -13.94 22.05
N THR A 8 49.99 -13.48 21.19
CA THR A 8 49.38 -14.31 20.14
C THR A 8 49.61 -13.69 18.77
N ASN A 9 49.74 -14.51 17.71
CA ASN A 9 49.94 -14.03 16.33
C ASN A 9 48.65 -14.07 15.49
N ASP A 10 47.56 -14.62 16.03
CA ASP A 10 46.33 -14.96 15.32
C ASP A 10 45.05 -14.51 16.04
N GLN A 11 45.19 -13.76 17.15
CA GLN A 11 44.03 -13.27 17.90
C GLN A 11 44.01 -11.74 17.97
N ILE A 12 42.85 -11.19 17.84
CA ILE A 12 42.55 -9.76 17.99
C ILE A 12 41.39 -9.56 18.96
N ASP A 13 41.51 -8.58 19.85
CA ASP A 13 40.38 -8.04 20.62
C ASP A 13 39.67 -6.99 19.79
N VAL A 14 38.36 -7.14 19.66
CA VAL A 14 37.51 -6.16 18.98
C VAL A 14 36.75 -5.34 20.03
N VAL A 15 37.13 -4.08 20.17
CA VAL A 15 36.46 -3.16 21.07
C VAL A 15 35.38 -2.38 20.31
N TYR A 16 34.13 -2.58 20.67
CA TYR A 16 32.99 -1.81 20.19
C TYR A 16 32.70 -0.66 21.16
N SER A 17 32.87 0.57 20.72
CA SER A 17 32.38 1.74 21.44
C SER A 17 30.96 2.05 20.96
N VAL A 18 30.01 2.07 21.87
CA VAL A 18 28.62 2.40 21.58
C VAL A 18 28.25 3.71 22.26
N GLU A 19 27.57 4.58 21.53
CA GLU A 19 26.99 5.80 22.04
C GLU A 19 25.47 5.65 22.01
N GLU A 20 24.82 5.87 23.14
CA GLU A 20 23.38 5.79 23.26
C GLU A 20 22.73 6.94 22.49
N GLN A 21 21.77 6.59 21.62
CA GLN A 21 20.95 7.55 20.87
C GLN A 21 19.47 7.38 21.24
N PRO A 22 18.68 8.48 21.19
CA PRO A 22 17.23 8.39 21.39
C PRO A 22 16.62 7.36 20.46
N SER A 23 15.91 6.37 21.00
CA SER A 23 15.21 5.34 20.26
C SER A 23 13.84 5.78 19.76
N GLY A 24 13.28 6.82 20.40
CA GLY A 24 11.99 7.42 20.05
C GLY A 24 12.12 8.64 19.16
N SER A 25 11.12 8.83 18.30
CA SER A 25 10.97 10.02 17.47
C SER A 25 9.52 10.48 17.41
N ILE A 26 9.36 11.81 17.39
CA ILE A 26 8.07 12.46 17.14
C ILE A 26 8.24 13.29 15.89
N GLY A 27 7.36 13.09 14.92
CA GLY A 27 7.36 13.82 13.66
C GLY A 27 6.01 14.47 13.41
N ALA A 28 6.04 15.64 12.78
CA ALA A 28 4.89 16.28 12.18
C ALA A 28 5.23 16.66 10.74
N SER A 29 4.29 16.50 9.84
CA SER A 29 4.49 16.80 8.42
C SER A 29 3.30 17.55 7.85
N VAL A 30 3.60 18.48 6.97
CA VAL A 30 2.62 19.18 6.13
C VAL A 30 3.11 19.11 4.70
N GLY A 31 2.26 18.72 3.79
CA GLY A 31 2.59 18.61 2.38
C GLY A 31 1.40 18.96 1.51
N TYR A 32 1.67 19.21 0.23
CA TYR A 32 0.66 19.37 -0.79
C TYR A 32 1.01 18.53 -2.01
N ALA A 33 0.05 17.76 -2.51
CA ALA A 33 0.22 16.98 -3.72
C ALA A 33 -0.99 17.18 -4.65
N GLN A 34 -0.71 17.30 -5.94
CA GLN A 34 -1.77 17.39 -6.94
C GLN A 34 -2.64 16.13 -6.92
N GLY A 35 -3.94 16.29 -6.84
CA GLY A 35 -4.92 15.18 -6.77
C GLY A 35 -5.08 14.54 -5.38
N THR A 36 -4.32 14.99 -4.37
CA THR A 36 -4.46 14.56 -2.97
C THR A 36 -4.75 15.75 -2.05
N GLY A 37 -4.49 16.97 -2.54
CA GLY A 37 -4.66 18.20 -1.78
C GLY A 37 -3.63 18.38 -0.67
N LEU A 38 -4.05 19.06 0.39
CA LEU A 38 -3.27 19.27 1.60
C LEU A 38 -3.18 17.96 2.41
N ILE A 39 -1.97 17.61 2.83
CA ILE A 39 -1.71 16.45 3.67
C ILE A 39 -1.11 16.94 4.98
N ILE A 40 -1.69 16.52 6.09
CA ILE A 40 -1.19 16.79 7.44
C ILE A 40 -0.96 15.44 8.11
N GLY A 41 0.21 15.24 8.68
CA GLY A 41 0.55 14.01 9.39
C GLY A 41 1.23 14.29 10.72
N ALA A 42 1.02 13.41 11.67
CA ALA A 42 1.78 13.32 12.91
C ALA A 42 2.11 11.86 13.18
N ASN A 43 3.32 11.59 13.63
CA ASN A 43 3.76 10.25 13.98
C ASN A 43 4.60 10.26 15.26
N LEU A 44 4.40 9.25 16.06
CA LEU A 44 5.23 8.86 17.19
C LEU A 44 5.79 7.48 16.89
N SER A 45 7.07 7.28 17.02
CA SER A 45 7.68 5.95 16.91
C SER A 45 8.75 5.74 17.97
N GLU A 46 8.80 4.54 18.51
CA GLU A 46 9.79 4.05 19.44
C GLU A 46 10.36 2.74 18.91
N ASN A 47 11.67 2.71 18.62
CA ASN A 47 12.34 1.56 18.01
C ASN A 47 12.94 0.56 19.02
N ASN A 48 12.97 0.93 20.28
CA ASN A 48 13.48 0.08 21.37
C ASN A 48 12.57 0.16 22.59
N PHE A 49 11.30 -0.18 22.38
CA PHE A 49 10.26 -0.08 23.40
C PHE A 49 10.64 -0.87 24.66
N LEU A 50 10.77 -0.16 25.76
CA LEU A 50 11.22 -0.67 27.07
C LEU A 50 12.57 -1.42 27.02
N GLY A 51 13.49 -1.06 26.12
CA GLY A 51 14.80 -1.68 26.00
C GLY A 51 14.78 -3.09 25.37
N THR A 52 13.68 -3.52 24.76
CA THR A 52 13.47 -4.89 24.27
C THR A 52 13.76 -5.06 22.78
N GLY A 53 14.16 -4.01 22.07
CA GLY A 53 14.33 -4.02 20.59
C GLY A 53 13.02 -4.08 19.80
N LYS A 54 11.89 -4.04 20.48
CA LYS A 54 10.56 -4.02 19.86
C LYS A 54 10.20 -2.61 19.44
N GLN A 55 9.36 -2.50 18.41
CA GLN A 55 8.98 -1.22 17.83
C GLN A 55 7.50 -0.94 18.07
N VAL A 56 7.20 0.28 18.48
CA VAL A 56 5.83 0.79 18.64
C VAL A 56 5.70 2.05 17.81
N GLY A 57 4.60 2.16 17.06
CA GLY A 57 4.31 3.34 16.27
C GLY A 57 2.84 3.73 16.34
N ILE A 58 2.59 5.04 16.40
CA ILE A 58 1.27 5.64 16.28
C ILE A 58 1.37 6.69 15.18
N GLY A 59 0.45 6.64 14.21
CA GLY A 59 0.40 7.61 13.13
C GLY A 59 -1.00 8.12 12.91
N ILE A 60 -1.12 9.42 12.70
CA ILE A 60 -2.36 10.09 12.31
C ILE A 60 -2.06 10.83 11.01
N ASN A 61 -2.85 10.58 9.99
CA ASN A 61 -2.73 11.28 8.71
C ASN A 61 -4.10 11.78 8.27
N ARG A 62 -4.14 12.99 7.74
CA ARG A 62 -5.33 13.57 7.14
C ARG A 62 -4.97 14.22 5.81
N SER A 63 -5.71 13.88 4.79
CA SER A 63 -5.68 14.54 3.48
C SER A 63 -7.09 14.96 3.07
N THR A 64 -7.26 15.55 1.90
CA THR A 64 -8.56 15.95 1.38
C THR A 64 -9.50 14.74 1.27
N TYR A 65 -8.98 13.59 0.83
CA TYR A 65 -9.78 12.40 0.56
C TYR A 65 -9.66 11.29 1.62
N GLN A 66 -8.73 11.39 2.56
CA GLN A 66 -8.52 10.30 3.53
C GLN A 66 -8.10 10.81 4.89
N SER A 67 -8.75 10.27 5.92
CA SER A 67 -8.32 10.38 7.32
C SER A 67 -7.92 9.00 7.82
N SER A 68 -6.81 8.87 8.54
CA SER A 68 -6.37 7.57 9.07
C SER A 68 -5.66 7.71 10.41
N LEU A 69 -5.93 6.75 11.29
CA LEU A 69 -5.24 6.49 12.54
C LEU A 69 -4.66 5.08 12.47
N ASN A 70 -3.39 4.92 12.79
CA ASN A 70 -2.71 3.64 12.78
C ASN A 70 -1.93 3.46 14.09
N PHE A 71 -2.03 2.27 14.67
CA PHE A 71 -1.17 1.79 15.74
C PHE A 71 -0.46 0.53 15.26
N ASN A 72 0.85 0.47 15.44
CA ASN A 72 1.67 -0.67 15.04
C ASN A 72 2.59 -1.08 16.19
N TYR A 73 2.66 -2.37 16.44
CA TYR A 73 3.64 -2.99 17.30
C TYR A 73 4.36 -4.06 16.50
N SER A 74 5.69 -4.08 16.53
CA SER A 74 6.49 -5.03 15.76
C SER A 74 7.63 -5.58 16.60
N GLU A 75 7.81 -6.89 16.53
CA GLU A 75 8.94 -7.62 17.07
C GLU A 75 9.77 -8.18 15.90
N PRO A 76 10.89 -7.54 15.54
CA PRO A 76 11.68 -7.92 14.37
C PRO A 76 12.33 -9.31 14.49
N TYR A 77 12.61 -9.74 15.70
CA TYR A 77 13.28 -11.02 16.03
C TYR A 77 12.43 -11.84 16.98
N PHE A 78 11.20 -12.17 16.56
CA PHE A 78 10.30 -13.06 17.32
C PHE A 78 10.91 -14.46 17.48
N THR A 79 11.69 -14.89 16.48
CA THR A 79 12.53 -16.09 16.57
C THR A 79 13.99 -15.74 16.29
N VAL A 80 14.92 -16.59 16.72
CA VAL A 80 16.36 -16.44 16.48
C VAL A 80 16.71 -16.45 14.99
N ASP A 81 15.91 -17.07 14.15
CA ASP A 81 16.07 -17.13 12.68
C ASP A 81 15.59 -15.85 11.97
N GLY A 82 15.19 -14.82 12.72
CA GLY A 82 14.78 -13.53 12.17
C GLY A 82 13.34 -13.47 11.64
N VAL A 83 12.48 -14.38 12.09
CA VAL A 83 11.03 -14.23 11.86
C VAL A 83 10.55 -13.03 12.65
N SER A 84 9.88 -12.12 11.97
CA SER A 84 9.24 -10.97 12.61
C SER A 84 7.75 -11.23 12.83
N VAL A 85 7.18 -10.67 13.87
CA VAL A 85 5.74 -10.59 14.09
C VAL A 85 5.34 -9.13 14.28
N GLY A 86 4.22 -8.73 13.69
CA GLY A 86 3.66 -7.40 13.84
C GLY A 86 2.16 -7.45 14.11
N TYR A 87 1.70 -6.55 14.95
CA TYR A 87 0.29 -6.33 15.23
C TYR A 87 -0.07 -4.93 14.79
N SER A 88 -1.19 -4.76 14.12
CA SER A 88 -1.67 -3.45 13.73
C SER A 88 -3.14 -3.26 14.06
N LEU A 89 -3.49 -2.04 14.47
CA LEU A 89 -4.85 -1.56 14.57
C LEU A 89 -4.96 -0.32 13.70
N PHE A 90 -6.04 -0.19 12.97
CA PHE A 90 -6.25 0.97 12.12
C PHE A 90 -7.71 1.39 12.06
N ALA A 91 -7.91 2.68 11.88
CA ALA A 91 -9.17 3.26 11.50
C ALA A 91 -8.92 4.18 10.31
N ARG A 92 -9.76 4.09 9.29
CA ARG A 92 -9.60 4.84 8.04
C ARG A 92 -10.95 5.22 7.47
N GLU A 93 -11.07 6.48 7.12
CA GLU A 93 -12.16 7.03 6.32
C GLU A 93 -11.58 7.44 4.97
N THR A 94 -12.21 7.06 3.87
CA THR A 94 -11.79 7.41 2.52
C THR A 94 -12.97 7.89 1.71
N ASP A 95 -12.89 9.11 1.18
CA ASP A 95 -13.83 9.70 0.25
C ASP A 95 -13.27 9.55 -1.18
N TYR A 96 -13.95 8.77 -1.99
CA TYR A 96 -13.47 8.43 -3.33
C TYR A 96 -13.86 9.50 -4.37
N ASP A 97 -14.88 10.30 -4.12
CA ASP A 97 -15.25 11.43 -4.98
C ASP A 97 -14.10 12.44 -5.11
N GLU A 98 -13.42 12.72 -4.01
CA GLU A 98 -12.29 13.64 -3.96
C GLU A 98 -11.05 13.18 -4.79
N ILE A 99 -11.03 11.95 -5.25
CA ILE A 99 -9.93 11.38 -6.06
C ILE A 99 -10.33 10.96 -7.47
N ASN A 100 -11.43 11.54 -7.97
CA ASN A 100 -12.01 11.28 -9.30
C ASN A 100 -12.42 9.80 -9.48
N VAL A 101 -13.15 9.31 -8.52
CA VAL A 101 -13.82 8.01 -8.57
C VAL A 101 -15.29 8.28 -8.29
N ALA A 102 -16.15 7.31 -8.56
CA ALA A 102 -17.58 7.46 -8.31
C ALA A 102 -17.92 7.86 -6.86
N SER A 103 -19.04 8.54 -6.68
CA SER A 103 -19.43 9.18 -5.41
C SER A 103 -19.81 8.17 -4.33
N PHE A 104 -18.83 7.76 -3.54
CA PHE A 104 -18.97 6.94 -2.34
C PHE A 104 -17.82 7.17 -1.36
N SER A 105 -18.04 6.82 -0.10
CA SER A 105 -17.00 6.79 0.91
C SER A 105 -16.98 5.46 1.67
N THR A 106 -15.86 5.16 2.29
CA THR A 106 -15.70 3.97 3.13
C THR A 106 -15.15 4.35 4.49
N ASN A 107 -15.81 3.88 5.54
CA ASN A 107 -15.32 3.92 6.91
C ASN A 107 -14.86 2.51 7.28
N THR A 108 -13.58 2.37 7.61
CA THR A 108 -12.98 1.07 7.88
C THR A 108 -12.24 1.10 9.20
N PHE A 109 -12.47 0.11 10.01
CA PHE A 109 -11.69 -0.13 11.21
C PHE A 109 -11.24 -1.59 11.22
N GLY A 110 -10.01 -1.86 11.66
CA GLY A 110 -9.53 -3.24 11.63
C GLY A 110 -8.32 -3.49 12.50
N ALA A 111 -8.04 -4.80 12.64
CA ALA A 111 -6.89 -5.33 13.33
C ALA A 111 -6.23 -6.41 12.49
N SER A 112 -4.90 -6.50 12.53
CA SER A 112 -4.19 -7.58 11.85
C SER A 112 -2.96 -8.04 12.62
N VAL A 113 -2.58 -9.28 12.37
CA VAL A 113 -1.31 -9.85 12.76
C VAL A 113 -0.56 -10.30 11.51
N ASN A 114 0.72 -9.96 11.44
CA ASN A 114 1.54 -10.22 10.27
C ASN A 114 2.86 -10.88 10.69
N TRP A 115 3.27 -11.89 9.96
CA TRP A 115 4.55 -12.58 10.14
C TRP A 115 5.42 -12.33 8.90
N GLY A 116 6.70 -12.08 9.13
CA GLY A 116 7.67 -11.92 8.06
C GLY A 116 8.83 -12.90 8.22
N TYR A 117 9.06 -13.73 7.21
CA TYR A 117 10.16 -14.68 7.17
C TYR A 117 11.21 -14.24 6.14
N PRO A 118 12.47 -14.00 6.56
CA PRO A 118 13.56 -13.70 5.65
C PRO A 118 14.05 -14.99 4.98
N ILE A 119 13.72 -15.18 3.69
CA ILE A 119 14.22 -16.33 2.91
C ILE A 119 15.72 -16.17 2.62
N SER A 120 16.15 -14.93 2.37
CA SER A 120 17.54 -14.54 2.15
C SER A 120 17.71 -13.04 2.40
N GLU A 121 18.93 -12.53 2.29
CA GLU A 121 19.23 -11.09 2.42
C GLU A 121 18.43 -10.21 1.45
N ILE A 122 18.03 -10.76 0.30
CA ILE A 122 17.33 -10.04 -0.77
C ILE A 122 15.87 -10.48 -0.94
N GLN A 123 15.38 -11.43 -0.16
CA GLN A 123 14.03 -12.00 -0.30
C GLN A 123 13.36 -12.19 1.05
N ARG A 124 12.09 -11.80 1.09
CA ARG A 124 11.23 -11.99 2.26
C ARG A 124 9.85 -12.47 1.79
N ILE A 125 9.28 -13.39 2.55
CA ILE A 125 7.87 -13.75 2.45
C ILE A 125 7.14 -13.26 3.70
N GLY A 126 5.93 -12.76 3.53
CA GLY A 126 5.06 -12.36 4.62
C GLY A 126 3.74 -13.11 4.53
N PHE A 127 3.17 -13.34 5.67
CA PHE A 127 1.82 -13.87 5.85
C PHE A 127 1.08 -13.01 6.86
N GLY A 128 -0.18 -12.72 6.62
CA GLY A 128 -1.01 -11.94 7.53
C GLY A 128 -2.42 -12.50 7.66
N LEU A 129 -2.99 -12.30 8.83
CA LEU A 129 -4.41 -12.51 9.12
C LEU A 129 -4.98 -11.23 9.69
N GLY A 130 -6.18 -10.88 9.30
CA GLY A 130 -6.83 -9.65 9.74
C GLY A 130 -8.34 -9.76 9.83
N TYR A 131 -8.88 -8.80 10.53
CA TYR A 131 -10.30 -8.52 10.59
C TYR A 131 -10.50 -7.05 10.22
N GLU A 132 -11.48 -6.78 9.37
CA GLU A 132 -11.86 -5.46 8.90
C GLU A 132 -13.38 -5.32 9.00
N ASN A 133 -13.85 -4.32 9.71
CA ASN A 133 -15.24 -3.87 9.65
C ASN A 133 -15.28 -2.68 8.69
N LEU A 134 -16.10 -2.78 7.67
CA LEU A 134 -16.22 -1.79 6.60
C LEU A 134 -17.65 -1.31 6.51
N ASP A 135 -17.86 -0.01 6.61
CA ASP A 135 -19.12 0.68 6.36
C ASP A 135 -18.98 1.48 5.06
N LEU A 136 -19.85 1.20 4.11
CA LEU A 136 -19.90 1.84 2.81
C LEU A 136 -21.03 2.86 2.79
N GLU A 137 -20.68 4.12 2.58
CA GLU A 137 -21.64 5.21 2.41
C GLU A 137 -21.69 5.61 0.93
N ILE A 138 -22.87 5.63 0.35
CA ILE A 138 -23.07 5.99 -1.04
C ILE A 138 -23.73 7.36 -1.16
N GLY A 139 -23.32 8.13 -2.17
CA GLY A 139 -23.91 9.43 -2.47
C GLY A 139 -25.37 9.34 -2.90
N ALA A 140 -26.08 10.46 -2.85
CA ALA A 140 -27.51 10.54 -3.19
C ALA A 140 -27.83 10.13 -4.64
N PHE A 141 -26.85 10.25 -5.54
CA PHE A 141 -26.93 9.90 -6.97
C PHE A 141 -25.92 8.81 -7.32
N ALA A 142 -25.77 7.82 -6.44
CA ALA A 142 -24.89 6.70 -6.71
C ALA A 142 -25.25 6.02 -8.03
N SER A 143 -24.22 5.64 -8.78
CA SER A 143 -24.37 4.98 -10.07
C SER A 143 -25.09 3.64 -9.97
N LYS A 144 -25.52 3.11 -11.12
CA LYS A 144 -26.23 1.84 -11.21
C LYS A 144 -25.44 0.71 -10.57
N GLU A 145 -24.15 0.59 -10.90
CA GLU A 145 -23.26 -0.47 -10.42
C GLU A 145 -23.12 -0.45 -8.90
N ILE A 146 -22.97 0.75 -8.31
CA ILE A 146 -22.88 0.95 -6.86
C ILE A 146 -24.21 0.60 -6.19
N SER A 147 -25.31 1.10 -6.74
CA SER A 147 -26.66 0.85 -6.21
C SER A 147 -27.04 -0.63 -6.26
N ASP A 148 -26.74 -1.30 -7.37
CA ASP A 148 -26.99 -2.74 -7.55
C ASP A 148 -26.13 -3.57 -6.59
N PHE A 149 -24.86 -3.20 -6.40
CA PHE A 149 -23.97 -3.86 -5.43
C PHE A 149 -24.53 -3.76 -4.01
N VAL A 150 -24.90 -2.55 -3.57
CA VAL A 150 -25.43 -2.31 -2.22
C VAL A 150 -26.77 -3.00 -2.03
N ALA A 151 -27.63 -3.03 -3.05
CA ALA A 151 -28.90 -3.77 -3.01
C ALA A 151 -28.72 -5.27 -2.86
N ALA A 152 -27.68 -5.83 -3.49
CA ALA A 152 -27.38 -7.27 -3.44
C ALA A 152 -26.62 -7.71 -2.18
N ASN A 153 -25.67 -6.90 -1.70
CA ASN A 153 -24.72 -7.31 -0.66
C ASN A 153 -24.86 -6.50 0.65
N GLY A 154 -25.57 -5.37 0.63
CA GLY A 154 -25.64 -4.43 1.76
C GLY A 154 -24.51 -3.40 1.74
N SER A 155 -24.37 -2.65 2.85
CA SER A 155 -23.38 -1.57 2.98
C SER A 155 -22.42 -1.76 4.16
N LYS A 156 -22.64 -2.76 5.03
CA LYS A 156 -21.80 -3.03 6.21
C LYS A 156 -21.27 -4.44 6.15
N PHE A 157 -19.96 -4.56 6.27
CA PHE A 157 -19.29 -5.83 6.05
C PHE A 157 -18.26 -6.10 7.15
N ASP A 158 -18.35 -7.29 7.71
CA ASP A 158 -17.28 -7.87 8.53
C ASP A 158 -16.45 -8.80 7.64
N VAL A 159 -15.18 -8.47 7.44
CA VAL A 159 -14.30 -9.19 6.52
C VAL A 159 -13.14 -9.80 7.29
N TYR A 160 -13.01 -11.10 7.25
CA TYR A 160 -11.83 -11.83 7.71
C TYR A 160 -10.89 -12.01 6.52
N ASN A 161 -9.69 -11.51 6.61
CA ASN A 161 -8.77 -11.55 5.50
C ASN A 161 -7.48 -12.30 5.83
N ALA A 162 -6.93 -12.95 4.81
CA ALA A 162 -5.59 -13.52 4.82
C ALA A 162 -4.80 -12.89 3.68
N ASN A 163 -3.54 -12.59 3.92
CA ASN A 163 -2.66 -12.11 2.87
C ASN A 163 -1.34 -12.87 2.86
N ILE A 164 -0.79 -13.01 1.65
CA ILE A 164 0.55 -13.54 1.42
C ILE A 164 1.27 -12.53 0.55
N ASN A 165 2.48 -12.18 0.92
CA ASN A 165 3.30 -11.29 0.13
C ASN A 165 4.72 -11.84 0.00
N TRP A 166 5.29 -11.71 -1.18
CA TRP A 166 6.68 -12.01 -1.45
C TRP A 166 7.36 -10.80 -2.05
N VAL A 167 8.54 -10.49 -1.53
CA VAL A 167 9.34 -9.36 -1.99
C VAL A 167 10.76 -9.83 -2.25
N LYS A 168 11.29 -9.43 -3.42
CA LYS A 168 12.69 -9.60 -3.77
C LYS A 168 13.26 -8.27 -4.26
N SER A 169 14.42 -7.87 -3.72
CA SER A 169 15.09 -6.65 -4.16
C SER A 169 16.59 -6.85 -4.28
N THR A 170 17.11 -6.56 -5.46
CA THR A 170 18.55 -6.52 -5.77
C THR A 170 19.02 -5.13 -6.14
N LEU A 171 18.24 -4.10 -5.78
CA LEU A 171 18.57 -2.71 -6.06
C LEU A 171 19.86 -2.32 -5.35
N ASN A 172 20.75 -1.64 -6.05
CA ASN A 172 22.05 -1.24 -5.51
C ASN A 172 21.97 -0.14 -4.42
N ARG A 173 20.84 0.51 -4.24
CA ARG A 173 20.55 1.50 -3.18
C ARG A 173 19.03 1.75 -3.09
N GLY A 174 18.59 2.22 -1.91
CA GLY A 174 17.16 2.46 -1.65
C GLY A 174 16.62 3.68 -2.37
N VAL A 175 17.43 4.75 -2.48
CA VAL A 175 17.06 6.00 -3.15
C VAL A 175 17.92 6.18 -4.39
N PHE A 176 17.30 6.62 -5.50
CA PHE A 176 17.96 6.82 -6.80
C PHE A 176 18.77 5.59 -7.27
N ALA A 177 18.20 4.41 -7.15
CA ALA A 177 18.80 3.19 -7.68
C ALA A 177 19.10 3.34 -9.18
N THR A 178 20.25 2.79 -9.60
CA THR A 178 20.70 2.84 -11.01
C THR A 178 20.81 1.47 -11.65
N ARG A 179 20.73 0.40 -10.85
CA ARG A 179 20.77 -0.98 -11.32
C ARG A 179 20.08 -1.92 -10.33
N GLY A 180 19.62 -3.04 -10.83
CA GLY A 180 19.01 -4.10 -10.06
C GLY A 180 17.51 -4.24 -10.38
N THR A 181 16.88 -5.15 -9.69
CA THR A 181 15.47 -5.49 -9.87
C THR A 181 14.78 -5.51 -8.52
N SER A 182 13.57 -4.98 -8.45
CA SER A 182 12.67 -5.15 -7.31
C SER A 182 11.38 -5.78 -7.81
N GLN A 183 10.90 -6.79 -7.12
CA GLN A 183 9.68 -7.53 -7.45
C GLN A 183 8.87 -7.72 -6.18
N ARG A 184 7.56 -7.60 -6.30
CA ARG A 184 6.60 -7.88 -5.24
C ARG A 184 5.43 -8.66 -5.82
N ILE A 185 5.04 -9.71 -5.13
CA ILE A 185 3.79 -10.44 -5.37
C ILE A 185 2.96 -10.32 -4.11
N GLY A 186 1.68 -9.99 -4.26
CA GLY A 186 0.70 -9.96 -3.20
C GLY A 186 -0.51 -10.80 -3.57
N ILE A 187 -1.04 -11.52 -2.60
CA ILE A 187 -2.31 -12.23 -2.68
C ILE A 187 -3.11 -11.84 -1.44
N ASP A 188 -4.26 -11.25 -1.64
CA ASP A 188 -5.23 -10.92 -0.59
C ASP A 188 -6.47 -11.78 -0.80
N LEU A 189 -6.94 -12.42 0.26
CA LEU A 189 -8.10 -13.30 0.26
C LEU A 189 -9.03 -12.89 1.40
N ALA A 190 -10.23 -12.46 1.09
CA ALA A 190 -11.31 -12.37 2.06
C ALA A 190 -11.82 -13.80 2.30
N LEU A 191 -11.71 -14.30 3.54
CA LEU A 191 -11.96 -15.69 3.86
C LEU A 191 -13.45 -16.06 3.75
N PRO A 192 -13.77 -17.34 3.50
CA PRO A 192 -15.16 -17.82 3.52
C PRO A 192 -15.86 -17.51 4.85
N GLY A 193 -17.11 -17.08 4.77
CA GLY A 193 -17.89 -16.64 5.92
C GLY A 193 -17.69 -15.17 6.28
N SER A 194 -16.93 -14.42 5.48
CA SER A 194 -16.89 -12.97 5.52
C SER A 194 -18.17 -12.37 4.91
N GLY A 195 -18.50 -11.14 5.30
CA GLY A 195 -19.59 -10.39 4.64
C GLY A 195 -19.33 -10.07 3.16
N LEU A 196 -18.07 -10.17 2.72
CA LEU A 196 -17.64 -10.12 1.33
C LEU A 196 -16.60 -11.21 1.10
N GLU A 197 -16.73 -11.92 0.00
CA GLU A 197 -15.84 -13.01 -0.39
C GLU A 197 -15.21 -12.70 -1.75
N TYR A 198 -13.92 -12.37 -1.74
CA TYR A 198 -13.16 -12.03 -2.94
C TYR A 198 -11.68 -12.37 -2.75
N TYR A 199 -10.96 -12.46 -3.85
CA TYR A 199 -9.51 -12.51 -3.83
C TYR A 199 -8.90 -11.49 -4.77
N LYS A 200 -7.68 -11.08 -4.47
CA LYS A 200 -6.94 -10.10 -5.26
C LYS A 200 -5.48 -10.53 -5.36
N MET A 201 -4.97 -10.58 -6.58
CA MET A 201 -3.58 -10.91 -6.88
C MET A 201 -2.92 -9.70 -7.50
N THR A 202 -1.72 -9.38 -7.05
CA THR A 202 -0.95 -8.25 -7.54
C THR A 202 0.49 -8.65 -7.82
N TYR A 203 1.05 -8.12 -8.89
CA TYR A 203 2.47 -8.15 -9.17
C TYR A 203 2.95 -6.75 -9.48
N SER A 204 4.03 -6.33 -8.82
CA SER A 204 4.70 -5.07 -9.10
C SER A 204 6.18 -5.32 -9.29
N GLY A 205 6.69 -4.94 -10.45
CA GLY A 205 8.08 -5.14 -10.83
C GLY A 205 8.74 -3.88 -11.34
N GLN A 206 10.01 -3.68 -10.97
CA GLN A 206 10.85 -2.67 -11.60
C GLN A 206 12.23 -3.25 -11.88
N HIS A 207 12.76 -2.92 -13.04
CA HIS A 207 14.11 -3.27 -13.45
C HIS A 207 14.88 -2.03 -13.86
N LEU A 208 16.04 -1.81 -13.25
CA LEU A 208 16.92 -0.69 -13.54
C LEU A 208 18.22 -1.18 -14.16
N ARG A 209 18.61 -0.58 -15.27
CA ARG A 209 19.86 -0.88 -15.97
C ARG A 209 20.58 0.41 -16.31
N LYS A 210 21.82 0.51 -15.85
CA LYS A 210 22.69 1.62 -16.22
C LYS A 210 23.05 1.51 -17.71
N LEU A 211 22.82 2.56 -18.44
CA LEU A 211 23.21 2.74 -19.83
C LEU A 211 24.49 3.58 -19.94
N TYR A 212 24.74 4.11 -21.11
CA TYR A 212 25.92 4.92 -21.40
C TYR A 212 25.81 6.33 -20.75
N ARG A 213 26.95 6.89 -20.29
CA ARG A 213 27.09 8.26 -19.75
C ARG A 213 26.17 8.61 -18.57
N GLY A 214 25.92 7.66 -17.67
CA GLY A 214 25.14 7.91 -16.47
C GLY A 214 23.62 7.81 -16.66
N LEU A 215 23.15 7.57 -17.87
CA LEU A 215 21.75 7.27 -18.14
C LEU A 215 21.36 5.95 -17.46
N THR A 216 20.15 5.92 -16.91
CA THR A 216 19.56 4.69 -16.33
C THR A 216 18.20 4.43 -17.00
N LEU A 217 18.06 3.26 -17.59
CA LEU A 217 16.77 2.76 -18.05
C LEU A 217 16.05 2.13 -16.86
N LYS A 218 14.81 2.55 -16.61
CA LYS A 218 13.89 1.94 -15.65
C LYS A 218 12.69 1.40 -16.40
N LEU A 219 12.46 0.11 -16.25
CA LEU A 219 11.25 -0.56 -16.72
C LEU A 219 10.37 -0.85 -15.50
N ARG A 220 9.08 -0.64 -15.64
CA ARG A 220 8.06 -0.90 -14.62
C ARG A 220 6.95 -1.77 -15.20
N THR A 221 6.43 -2.65 -14.38
CA THR A 221 5.29 -3.52 -14.70
C THR A 221 4.42 -3.63 -13.46
N ASP A 222 3.14 -3.32 -13.59
CA ASP A 222 2.14 -3.53 -12.55
C ASP A 222 0.99 -4.34 -13.15
N LEU A 223 0.71 -5.49 -12.55
CA LEU A 223 -0.34 -6.40 -12.94
C LEU A 223 -1.25 -6.63 -11.74
N GLY A 224 -2.55 -6.68 -12.00
CA GLY A 224 -3.54 -6.95 -10.99
C GLY A 224 -4.68 -7.78 -11.55
N TYR A 225 -5.19 -8.70 -10.74
CA TYR A 225 -6.40 -9.47 -11.00
C TYR A 225 -7.16 -9.66 -9.70
N GLY A 226 -8.46 -9.41 -9.72
CA GLY A 226 -9.35 -9.64 -8.59
C GLY A 226 -10.68 -10.22 -9.07
N GLU A 227 -11.28 -11.08 -8.25
CA GLU A 227 -12.58 -11.68 -8.54
C GLU A 227 -13.29 -12.01 -7.22
N SER A 228 -14.62 -11.99 -7.25
CA SER A 228 -15.45 -12.46 -6.16
C SER A 228 -15.64 -13.98 -6.22
N TYR A 229 -16.02 -14.56 -5.11
CA TYR A 229 -16.42 -15.95 -5.02
C TYR A 229 -17.50 -16.13 -3.91
N GLY A 230 -18.01 -17.35 -3.76
CA GLY A 230 -19.00 -17.65 -2.73
C GLY A 230 -20.31 -16.88 -2.95
N ASP A 231 -20.79 -16.25 -1.89
CA ASP A 231 -22.06 -15.52 -1.90
C ASP A 231 -21.93 -14.08 -2.46
N THR A 232 -20.72 -13.58 -2.66
CA THR A 232 -20.49 -12.25 -3.25
C THR A 232 -20.57 -12.32 -4.76
N THR A 233 -21.58 -11.67 -5.34
CA THR A 233 -21.94 -11.81 -6.76
C THR A 233 -20.98 -11.15 -7.74
N GLN A 234 -20.27 -10.10 -7.31
CA GLN A 234 -19.31 -9.35 -8.12
C GLN A 234 -18.20 -8.77 -7.26
N MET A 235 -17.04 -8.52 -7.87
CA MET A 235 -15.91 -7.89 -7.21
C MET A 235 -16.34 -6.57 -6.59
N PRO A 236 -16.07 -6.32 -5.28
CA PRO A 236 -16.40 -5.06 -4.66
C PRO A 236 -15.72 -3.89 -5.38
N PHE A 237 -16.48 -2.94 -5.91
CA PHE A 237 -15.97 -1.84 -6.73
C PHE A 237 -14.93 -0.98 -5.98
N PHE A 238 -15.04 -0.83 -4.67
CA PHE A 238 -14.05 -0.13 -3.84
C PHE A 238 -12.74 -0.92 -3.62
N LYS A 239 -12.67 -2.16 -4.10
CA LYS A 239 -11.45 -2.98 -4.15
C LYS A 239 -10.89 -3.08 -5.58
N ASN A 240 -11.52 -2.47 -6.58
CA ASN A 240 -11.08 -2.43 -7.97
C ASN A 240 -9.71 -1.77 -8.14
N PHE A 241 -9.10 -1.99 -9.28
CA PHE A 241 -7.89 -1.31 -9.73
C PHE A 241 -8.25 -0.06 -10.52
N TYR A 242 -7.47 1.00 -10.31
CA TYR A 242 -7.61 2.28 -11.01
C TYR A 242 -6.32 2.64 -11.71
N GLY A 243 -6.42 3.20 -12.92
CA GLY A 243 -5.27 3.65 -13.70
C GLY A 243 -5.30 5.16 -13.96
N GLY A 244 -4.13 5.70 -14.29
CA GLY A 244 -3.92 7.12 -14.58
C GLY A 244 -3.25 7.89 -13.44
N GLY A 245 -2.61 8.98 -13.80
CA GLY A 245 -1.86 9.84 -12.89
C GLY A 245 -0.35 9.59 -12.90
N PHE A 246 0.36 10.41 -12.13
CA PHE A 246 1.83 10.42 -12.12
C PHE A 246 2.45 9.08 -11.68
N GLY A 247 1.81 8.38 -10.77
CA GLY A 247 2.27 7.08 -10.25
C GLY A 247 1.89 5.87 -11.11
N SER A 248 0.98 6.03 -12.07
CA SER A 248 0.44 5.00 -12.93
C SER A 248 0.74 5.35 -14.40
N VAL A 249 -0.22 5.81 -15.18
CA VAL A 249 -0.05 6.22 -16.58
C VAL A 249 0.00 7.74 -16.65
N ARG A 250 1.19 8.30 -16.91
CA ARG A 250 1.40 9.75 -17.00
C ARG A 250 0.68 10.34 -18.21
N GLY A 251 0.22 11.59 -18.07
CA GLY A 251 -0.56 12.28 -19.10
C GLY A 251 -2.07 12.15 -18.93
N PHE A 252 -2.51 11.23 -18.09
CA PHE A 252 -3.91 11.11 -17.70
C PHE A 252 -4.13 11.63 -16.27
N LYS A 253 -5.31 12.13 -16.00
CA LYS A 253 -5.74 12.51 -14.66
C LYS A 253 -5.74 11.27 -13.75
N ARG A 254 -5.55 11.45 -12.45
CA ARG A 254 -5.52 10.34 -11.50
C ARG A 254 -6.84 9.55 -11.54
N ASN A 255 -6.75 8.23 -11.58
CA ASN A 255 -7.84 7.25 -11.55
C ASN A 255 -8.84 7.32 -12.71
N THR A 256 -8.56 8.05 -13.79
CA THR A 256 -9.53 8.25 -14.89
C THR A 256 -9.46 7.21 -16.01
N LEU A 257 -8.53 6.26 -15.92
CA LEU A 257 -8.43 5.17 -16.90
C LEU A 257 -9.15 3.92 -16.38
N GLY A 258 -9.91 3.29 -17.27
CA GLY A 258 -10.61 2.04 -16.99
C GLY A 258 -12.12 2.15 -17.20
N PRO A 259 -12.88 1.18 -16.71
CA PRO A 259 -14.33 1.20 -16.76
C PRO A 259 -14.93 2.42 -16.05
N GLN A 260 -15.98 2.94 -16.64
CA GLN A 260 -16.77 4.03 -16.09
C GLN A 260 -18.13 3.48 -15.65
N ASP A 261 -18.74 4.17 -14.73
CA ASP A 261 -20.05 3.82 -14.17
C ASP A 261 -21.20 4.26 -15.09
N THR A 262 -22.41 3.83 -14.73
CA THR A 262 -23.64 4.27 -15.36
C THR A 262 -24.36 5.23 -14.41
N PRO A 263 -24.29 6.57 -14.68
CA PRO A 263 -24.90 7.56 -13.80
C PRO A 263 -26.42 7.37 -13.66
N CYS A 264 -26.92 7.60 -12.45
CA CYS A 264 -28.34 7.57 -12.13
C CYS A 264 -28.93 8.98 -11.97
N THR A 265 -30.12 9.21 -12.51
CA THR A 265 -30.84 10.48 -12.37
C THR A 265 -31.77 10.53 -11.16
N GLN A 266 -31.97 9.41 -10.47
CA GLN A 266 -32.84 9.32 -9.30
C GLN A 266 -32.10 8.67 -8.13
N SER A 267 -32.29 9.24 -6.94
CA SER A 267 -31.67 8.77 -5.69
C SER A 267 -32.31 7.51 -5.09
N THR A 268 -33.29 6.90 -5.74
CA THR A 268 -33.99 5.70 -5.25
C THR A 268 -33.93 4.58 -6.29
N PRO A 269 -33.61 3.34 -5.91
CA PRO A 269 -33.69 2.19 -6.80
C PRO A 269 -35.12 1.95 -7.32
N PRO A 270 -35.30 1.50 -8.57
CA PRO A 270 -34.27 1.20 -9.54
C PRO A 270 -33.71 2.47 -10.21
N CYS A 271 -32.38 2.46 -10.44
CA CYS A 271 -31.70 3.53 -11.15
C CYS A 271 -32.36 3.82 -12.51
N SER A 272 -32.82 5.03 -12.70
CA SER A 272 -33.30 5.48 -14.01
C SER A 272 -32.12 6.05 -14.78
N THR A 273 -31.70 5.35 -15.83
CA THR A 273 -30.67 5.79 -16.76
C THR A 273 -31.26 6.79 -17.76
N ALA A 274 -31.34 8.06 -17.39
CA ALA A 274 -31.45 9.13 -18.38
C ALA A 274 -30.04 9.65 -18.63
N PHE A 275 -29.74 10.01 -19.89
CA PHE A 275 -28.44 10.53 -20.32
C PHE A 275 -27.90 11.59 -19.35
N VAL A 276 -26.90 11.22 -18.58
CA VAL A 276 -26.07 12.14 -17.78
C VAL A 276 -24.71 12.17 -18.45
N ASP A 277 -24.25 13.37 -18.77
CA ASP A 277 -23.10 13.60 -19.67
C ASP A 277 -21.71 13.32 -19.05
N ASP A 278 -21.59 12.82 -17.82
CA ASP A 278 -20.28 12.68 -17.16
C ASP A 278 -20.22 11.44 -16.25
N PRO A 279 -19.93 10.26 -16.83
CA PRO A 279 -19.74 9.03 -16.03
C PRO A 279 -18.43 9.07 -15.25
N ASP A 280 -18.44 8.57 -14.02
CA ASP A 280 -17.28 8.51 -13.14
C ASP A 280 -16.51 7.19 -13.28
N PRO A 281 -15.19 7.20 -13.10
CA PRO A 281 -14.40 5.97 -13.07
C PRO A 281 -14.80 5.07 -11.89
N ILE A 282 -15.11 3.80 -12.18
CA ILE A 282 -15.41 2.79 -11.16
C ILE A 282 -14.30 1.74 -11.02
N GLY A 283 -13.26 1.87 -11.86
CA GLY A 283 -12.15 0.92 -11.90
C GLY A 283 -12.54 -0.44 -12.47
N GLY A 284 -11.60 -1.37 -12.46
CA GLY A 284 -11.80 -2.72 -13.00
C GLY A 284 -11.13 -3.79 -12.15
N ASN A 285 -11.52 -5.02 -12.36
CA ASN A 285 -10.96 -6.19 -11.69
C ASN A 285 -9.65 -6.71 -12.31
N VAL A 286 -9.21 -6.12 -13.44
CA VAL A 286 -7.93 -6.42 -14.09
C VAL A 286 -7.13 -5.15 -14.30
N GLN A 287 -5.85 -5.20 -13.97
CA GLN A 287 -4.88 -4.12 -14.22
C GLN A 287 -3.68 -4.66 -14.98
N ILE A 288 -3.30 -3.99 -16.06
CA ILE A 288 -2.09 -4.28 -16.81
C ILE A 288 -1.42 -2.95 -17.16
N GLU A 289 -0.31 -2.65 -16.51
CA GLU A 289 0.45 -1.42 -16.76
C GLU A 289 1.93 -1.75 -17.03
N PHE A 290 2.48 -1.11 -18.04
CA PHE A 290 3.90 -1.14 -18.36
C PHE A 290 4.43 0.27 -18.50
N GLY A 291 5.63 0.52 -17.99
CA GLY A 291 6.30 1.81 -18.09
C GLY A 291 7.76 1.65 -18.43
N ALA A 292 8.27 2.54 -19.28
CA ALA A 292 9.68 2.68 -19.58
C ALA A 292 10.11 4.12 -19.37
N GLU A 293 11.15 4.34 -18.58
CA GLU A 293 11.67 5.67 -18.25
C GLU A 293 13.19 5.70 -18.44
N VAL A 294 13.68 6.79 -18.99
CA VAL A 294 15.13 7.08 -19.02
C VAL A 294 15.42 8.18 -18.01
N ILE A 295 16.21 7.83 -17.01
CA ILE A 295 16.65 8.72 -15.95
C ILE A 295 18.04 9.23 -16.30
N PHE A 296 18.26 10.53 -16.28
CA PHE A 296 19.54 11.15 -16.55
C PHE A 296 19.96 12.11 -15.42
N PRO A 297 21.26 12.17 -15.11
CA PRO A 297 21.75 13.10 -14.10
C PRO A 297 21.65 14.54 -14.61
N LEU A 298 21.16 15.44 -13.77
CA LEU A 298 21.19 16.86 -14.07
C LEU A 298 22.61 17.37 -13.81
N PRO A 299 23.29 18.00 -14.81
CA PRO A 299 24.70 18.37 -14.70
C PRO A 299 24.98 19.47 -13.66
N PHE A 300 23.93 20.17 -13.20
CA PHE A 300 24.04 21.29 -12.27
C PHE A 300 23.68 20.95 -10.82
N ILE A 301 23.23 19.74 -10.54
CA ILE A 301 22.84 19.30 -9.19
C ILE A 301 23.77 18.18 -8.76
N LYS A 302 24.76 18.50 -7.92
CA LYS A 302 25.53 17.49 -7.18
C LYS A 302 24.67 17.06 -5.99
N ILE A 303 24.10 15.87 -6.05
CA ILE A 303 23.52 15.20 -4.89
C ILE A 303 24.70 14.57 -4.15
N SER A 304 25.11 15.19 -3.06
CA SER A 304 26.14 14.69 -2.12
C SER A 304 25.60 13.54 -1.28
#